data_651e1f15abc6cb7ad1524e3a912af557
#
_entry.id   651e1f15abc6cb7ad1524e3a912af557
#
_cell.length_a   1.000
_cell.length_b   1.000
_cell.length_c   1.000
_cell.angle_alpha   90.00
_cell.angle_beta   90.00
_cell.angle_gamma   90.00
#
_symmetry.space_group_name_H-M   'P 1'
#
loop_
_entity.id
_entity.type
_entity.pdbx_description
1 polymer ?
#
loop_
_entity_poly.entity_id
_entity_poly.type
_entity_poly.pdbx_seq_one_letter_code
_entity_poly.pdbx_strand_id
1 'polypeptide(L)'
;QVKAGGEQKVYKSETIEGAAQVMEQAQLVVIIPGYGMAVAQAQHRTRELADQLHKRGITVKYAIHPVAGRMPGHMNVLLAEADVPYGDLVEMDDINGDMPQCDVALVIGANDVVNPAARHDKTSPIYGMPIIDADKARTVFAIKRSKNPGFAGIDNELYYLDKTLMLFGDAKGFTAQIVKQISGEEDFSELFFEDVRVPRANVIGEIHGGWDIAITTLMH
;
A
#
# COMPACT_ATOMS: atom_id res chain seq x y z
N GLN A 1 30.29 20.67 -17.16
CA GLN A 1 30.77 19.27 -17.06
C GLN A 1 29.61 18.40 -16.64
N VAL A 2 29.10 17.62 -17.59
CA VAL A 2 28.09 16.59 -17.37
C VAL A 2 28.74 15.47 -16.57
N LYS A 3 28.28 15.19 -15.37
CA LYS A 3 28.64 13.97 -14.65
C LYS A 3 27.94 12.80 -15.34
N ALA A 4 28.71 12.06 -16.11
CA ALA A 4 28.31 10.78 -16.68
C ALA A 4 28.30 9.71 -15.58
N GLY A 5 27.32 8.80 -15.65
CA GLY A 5 27.38 7.45 -15.06
C GLY A 5 26.83 7.31 -13.65
N GLY A 6 25.56 7.65 -13.44
CA GLY A 6 24.79 7.02 -12.36
C GLY A 6 24.06 5.82 -12.94
N GLU A 7 24.25 4.63 -12.38
CA GLU A 7 23.39 3.48 -12.67
C GLU A 7 21.93 3.92 -12.48
N GLN A 8 21.12 3.73 -13.52
CA GLN A 8 19.72 4.10 -13.47
C GLN A 8 19.01 3.12 -12.54
N LYS A 9 18.78 3.53 -11.29
CA LYS A 9 18.04 2.73 -10.31
C LYS A 9 16.62 2.49 -10.85
N VAL A 10 16.24 1.23 -10.99
CA VAL A 10 14.95 0.81 -11.56
C VAL A 10 14.06 0.28 -10.45
N TYR A 11 12.83 0.78 -10.37
CA TYR A 11 11.81 0.20 -9.52
C TYR A 11 11.26 -1.07 -10.15
N LYS A 12 11.04 -2.11 -9.33
CA LYS A 12 10.21 -3.24 -9.70
C LYS A 12 8.77 -2.93 -9.30
N SER A 13 7.81 -3.26 -10.14
CA SER A 13 6.39 -3.12 -9.86
C SER A 13 5.70 -4.47 -9.89
N GLU A 14 4.62 -4.61 -9.14
CA GLU A 14 3.79 -5.80 -9.09
C GLU A 14 2.34 -5.44 -9.36
N THR A 15 1.54 -6.44 -9.73
CA THR A 15 0.10 -6.33 -9.87
C THR A 15 -0.59 -6.51 -8.51
N ILE A 16 -1.85 -6.10 -8.43
CA ILE A 16 -2.65 -6.27 -7.22
C ILE A 16 -2.87 -7.75 -6.92
N GLU A 17 -3.14 -8.53 -7.96
CA GLU A 17 -3.36 -9.96 -7.89
C GLU A 17 -2.10 -10.69 -7.39
N GLY A 18 -0.93 -10.32 -7.91
CA GLY A 18 0.35 -10.87 -7.45
C GLY A 18 0.63 -10.53 -5.99
N ALA A 19 0.38 -9.29 -5.58
CA ALA A 19 0.53 -8.86 -4.19
C ALA A 19 -0.42 -9.62 -3.26
N ALA A 20 -1.69 -9.79 -3.63
CA ALA A 20 -2.67 -10.55 -2.88
C ALA A 20 -2.24 -12.02 -2.70
N GLN A 21 -1.82 -12.69 -3.78
CA GLN A 21 -1.35 -14.08 -3.74
C GLN A 21 -0.14 -14.27 -2.80
N VAL A 22 0.80 -13.33 -2.81
CA VAL A 22 1.96 -13.38 -1.90
C VAL A 22 1.53 -13.20 -0.44
N MET A 23 0.59 -12.28 -0.17
CA MET A 23 0.07 -12.07 1.19
C MET A 23 -0.72 -13.28 1.70
N GLU A 24 -1.49 -13.94 0.85
CA GLU A 24 -2.26 -15.14 1.23
C GLU A 24 -1.39 -16.34 1.62
N GLN A 25 -0.14 -16.39 1.17
CA GLN A 25 0.82 -17.42 1.51
C GLN A 25 1.71 -17.07 2.72
N ALA A 26 1.58 -15.85 3.24
CA ALA A 26 2.36 -15.37 4.36
C ALA A 26 1.87 -15.97 5.70
N GLN A 27 2.78 -16.07 6.67
CA GLN A 27 2.45 -16.34 8.07
C GLN A 27 2.40 -15.06 8.89
N LEU A 28 3.26 -14.10 8.55
CA LEU A 28 3.35 -12.80 9.20
C LEU A 28 3.38 -11.67 8.16
N VAL A 29 2.39 -10.78 8.24
CA VAL A 29 2.33 -9.54 7.48
C VAL A 29 2.48 -8.36 8.43
N VAL A 30 3.41 -7.47 8.16
CA VAL A 30 3.59 -6.23 8.92
C VAL A 30 3.18 -5.05 8.06
N ILE A 31 2.14 -4.34 8.48
CA ILE A 31 1.64 -3.12 7.83
C ILE A 31 2.37 -1.93 8.43
N ILE A 32 2.96 -1.10 7.58
CA ILE A 32 3.74 0.09 7.98
C ILE A 32 3.01 1.34 7.47
N PRO A 33 2.14 1.93 8.30
CA PRO A 33 1.37 3.10 7.91
C PRO A 33 2.21 4.37 7.96
N GLY A 34 1.95 5.28 7.02
CA GLY A 34 2.56 6.59 7.00
C GLY A 34 1.58 7.69 6.63
N TYR A 35 2.08 8.90 6.46
CA TYR A 35 1.26 10.07 6.15
C TYR A 35 0.41 9.91 4.87
N GLY A 36 0.92 9.20 3.87
CA GLY A 36 0.16 8.92 2.64
C GLY A 36 -1.11 8.11 2.87
N MET A 37 -1.13 7.21 3.87
CA MET A 37 -2.33 6.50 4.29
C MET A 37 -3.38 7.47 4.84
N ALA A 38 -2.96 8.42 5.68
CA ALA A 38 -3.83 9.46 6.24
C ALA A 38 -4.43 10.35 5.13
N VAL A 39 -3.60 10.81 4.20
CA VAL A 39 -4.03 11.66 3.07
C VAL A 39 -5.04 10.95 2.18
N ALA A 40 -4.86 9.66 1.93
CA ALA A 40 -5.78 8.83 1.15
C ALA A 40 -7.01 8.38 1.94
N GLN A 41 -7.06 8.63 3.26
CA GLN A 41 -8.08 8.10 4.16
C GLN A 41 -8.25 6.57 4.01
N ALA A 42 -7.12 5.87 3.95
CA ALA A 42 -7.07 4.44 3.67
C ALA A 42 -7.14 3.57 4.95
N GLN A 43 -7.22 4.16 6.16
CA GLN A 43 -7.16 3.44 7.43
C GLN A 43 -8.23 2.35 7.56
N HIS A 44 -9.46 2.63 7.13
CA HIS A 44 -10.56 1.65 7.19
C HIS A 44 -10.33 0.48 6.22
N ARG A 45 -9.85 0.75 5.00
CA ARG A 45 -9.53 -0.32 4.03
C ARG A 45 -8.31 -1.13 4.45
N THR A 46 -7.35 -0.49 5.12
CA THR A 46 -6.19 -1.18 5.70
C THR A 46 -6.61 -2.11 6.84
N ARG A 47 -7.58 -1.69 7.68
CA ARG A 47 -8.19 -2.53 8.70
C ARG A 47 -8.92 -3.74 8.08
N GLU A 48 -9.73 -3.50 7.06
CA GLU A 48 -10.45 -4.55 6.35
C GLU A 48 -9.50 -5.60 5.74
N LEU A 49 -8.37 -5.14 5.17
CA LEU A 49 -7.31 -6.03 4.70
C LEU A 49 -6.76 -6.91 5.81
N ALA A 50 -6.44 -6.34 6.97
CA ALA A 50 -5.96 -7.10 8.12
C ALA A 50 -7.00 -8.13 8.58
N ASP A 51 -8.28 -7.77 8.62
CA ASP A 51 -9.36 -8.69 8.98
C ASP A 51 -9.48 -9.88 8.02
N GLN A 52 -9.33 -9.64 6.70
CA GLN A 52 -9.35 -10.72 5.71
C GLN A 52 -8.13 -11.66 5.85
N LEU A 53 -6.96 -11.11 6.14
CA LEU A 53 -5.76 -11.91 6.40
C LEU A 53 -5.89 -12.71 7.71
N HIS A 54 -6.41 -12.10 8.78
CA HIS A 54 -6.69 -12.81 10.05
C HIS A 54 -7.67 -13.97 9.87
N LYS A 55 -8.74 -13.79 9.08
CA LYS A 55 -9.69 -14.88 8.77
C LYS A 55 -9.03 -16.09 8.10
N ARG A 56 -7.89 -15.88 7.44
CA ARG A 56 -7.06 -16.93 6.83
C ARG A 56 -5.99 -17.50 7.76
N GLY A 57 -5.97 -17.07 9.01
CA GLY A 57 -4.98 -17.52 9.99
C GLY A 57 -3.62 -16.85 9.87
N ILE A 58 -3.52 -15.75 9.11
CA ILE A 58 -2.30 -14.98 8.93
C ILE A 58 -2.19 -13.97 10.06
N THR A 59 -1.04 -13.90 10.72
CA THR A 59 -0.75 -12.89 11.73
C THR A 59 -0.51 -11.54 11.07
N VAL A 60 -1.22 -10.49 11.50
CA VAL A 60 -1.01 -9.12 11.02
C VAL A 60 -0.62 -8.23 12.19
N LYS A 61 0.42 -7.43 12.01
CA LYS A 61 0.87 -6.41 12.95
C LYS A 61 0.97 -5.06 12.24
N TYR A 62 0.72 -3.98 12.97
CA TYR A 62 0.93 -2.63 12.49
C TYR A 62 2.18 -2.05 13.14
N ALA A 63 3.19 -1.74 12.34
CA ALA A 63 4.44 -1.15 12.82
C ALA A 63 4.30 0.36 12.94
N ILE A 64 4.30 0.87 14.15
CA ILE A 64 4.10 2.29 14.44
C ILE A 64 5.44 2.99 14.63
N HIS A 65 5.71 3.95 13.76
CA HIS A 65 6.85 4.85 13.95
C HIS A 65 6.39 6.10 14.70
N PRO A 66 7.09 6.53 15.76
CA PRO A 66 6.64 7.61 16.65
C PRO A 66 6.44 8.95 15.96
N VAL A 67 7.15 9.22 14.85
CA VAL A 67 7.02 10.47 14.08
C VAL A 67 6.35 10.28 12.71
N ALA A 68 5.76 9.09 12.43
CA ALA A 68 4.99 8.91 11.22
C ALA A 68 3.76 9.83 11.22
N GLY A 69 3.55 10.53 10.11
CA GLY A 69 2.42 11.44 9.98
C GLY A 69 2.78 12.91 10.12
N ARG A 70 1.96 13.68 10.85
CA ARG A 70 2.12 15.14 11.05
C ARG A 70 2.24 15.54 12.50
N MET A 71 1.99 14.64 13.42
CA MET A 71 2.10 14.86 14.88
C MET A 71 2.43 13.54 15.57
N PRO A 72 3.02 13.56 16.77
CA PRO A 72 3.23 12.34 17.57
C PRO A 72 1.92 11.57 17.75
N GLY A 73 1.97 10.24 17.58
CA GLY A 73 0.79 9.38 17.72
C GLY A 73 -0.24 9.49 16.61
N HIS A 74 0.05 10.19 15.49
CA HIS A 74 -0.90 10.37 14.39
C HIS A 74 -1.42 9.03 13.84
N MET A 75 -0.56 8.04 13.66
CA MET A 75 -0.96 6.73 13.16
C MET A 75 -1.81 5.96 14.18
N ASN A 76 -1.51 6.07 15.47
CA ASN A 76 -2.31 5.46 16.53
C ASN A 76 -3.76 5.99 16.52
N VAL A 77 -3.92 7.31 16.37
CA VAL A 77 -5.26 7.93 16.31
C VAL A 77 -6.05 7.44 15.09
N LEU A 78 -5.43 7.43 13.90
CA LEU A 78 -6.10 6.97 12.68
C LEU A 78 -6.48 5.49 12.71
N LEU A 79 -5.61 4.65 13.27
CA LEU A 79 -5.88 3.23 13.39
C LEU A 79 -6.92 2.94 14.48
N ALA A 80 -6.95 3.72 15.55
CA ALA A 80 -8.03 3.66 16.54
C ALA A 80 -9.37 4.11 15.95
N GLU A 81 -9.41 5.14 15.09
CA GLU A 81 -10.60 5.54 14.34
C GLU A 81 -11.14 4.42 13.43
N ALA A 82 -10.24 3.60 12.90
CA ALA A 82 -10.58 2.44 12.09
C ALA A 82 -10.86 1.17 12.93
N ASP A 83 -10.97 1.27 14.24
CA ASP A 83 -11.20 0.14 15.16
C ASP A 83 -10.13 -0.96 15.06
N VAL A 84 -8.89 -0.63 14.73
CA VAL A 84 -7.79 -1.61 14.74
C VAL A 84 -7.56 -2.06 16.18
N PRO A 85 -7.51 -3.40 16.44
CA PRO A 85 -7.25 -3.90 17.78
C PRO A 85 -5.92 -3.37 18.33
N TYR A 86 -5.93 -2.90 19.57
CA TYR A 86 -4.73 -2.36 20.19
C TYR A 86 -3.57 -3.37 20.25
N GLY A 87 -3.90 -4.67 20.37
CA GLY A 87 -2.91 -5.74 20.39
C GLY A 87 -2.16 -5.94 19.05
N ASP A 88 -2.70 -5.42 17.95
CA ASP A 88 -2.06 -5.48 16.64
C ASP A 88 -1.12 -4.28 16.39
N LEU A 89 -1.19 -3.23 17.24
CA LEU A 89 -0.34 -2.07 17.16
C LEU A 89 0.98 -2.35 17.90
N VAL A 90 2.09 -2.31 17.18
CA VAL A 90 3.41 -2.61 17.73
C VAL A 90 4.34 -1.43 17.48
N GLU A 91 4.97 -0.96 18.54
CA GLU A 91 5.93 0.15 18.46
C GLU A 91 7.18 -0.28 17.67
N MET A 92 7.84 0.71 17.07
CA MET A 92 8.99 0.50 16.19
C MET A 92 10.09 -0.37 16.81
N ASP A 93 10.45 -0.12 18.07
CA ASP A 93 11.55 -0.82 18.72
C ASP A 93 11.25 -2.32 18.90
N ASP A 94 10.00 -2.66 19.19
CA ASP A 94 9.55 -4.04 19.36
C ASP A 94 9.42 -4.75 18.01
N ILE A 95 8.77 -4.10 17.02
CA ILE A 95 8.53 -4.73 15.72
C ILE A 95 9.82 -4.97 14.93
N ASN A 96 10.87 -4.15 15.12
CA ASN A 96 12.14 -4.33 14.44
C ASN A 96 12.80 -5.67 14.78
N GLY A 97 12.51 -6.24 15.94
CA GLY A 97 12.93 -7.59 16.32
C GLY A 97 12.26 -8.70 15.50
N ASP A 98 11.03 -8.47 15.05
CA ASP A 98 10.24 -9.43 14.27
C ASP A 98 10.47 -9.31 12.76
N MET A 99 10.99 -8.17 12.27
CA MET A 99 11.15 -7.93 10.84
C MET A 99 11.95 -8.99 10.08
N PRO A 100 13.00 -9.64 10.63
CA PRO A 100 13.70 -10.73 9.94
C PRO A 100 12.83 -11.97 9.69
N GLN A 101 11.77 -12.18 10.47
CA GLN A 101 10.81 -13.28 10.32
C GLN A 101 9.56 -12.86 9.53
N CYS A 102 9.43 -11.58 9.20
CA CYS A 102 8.30 -11.04 8.46
C CYS A 102 8.33 -11.54 7.00
N ASP A 103 7.25 -12.19 6.57
CA ASP A 103 7.11 -12.64 5.18
C ASP A 103 6.82 -11.46 4.26
N VAL A 104 5.93 -10.56 4.67
CA VAL A 104 5.52 -9.40 3.89
C VAL A 104 5.49 -8.14 4.74
N ALA A 105 6.29 -7.14 4.38
CA ALA A 105 6.16 -5.78 4.87
C ALA A 105 5.34 -4.95 3.86
N LEU A 106 4.19 -4.46 4.27
CA LEU A 106 3.31 -3.63 3.45
C LEU A 106 3.42 -2.16 3.88
N VAL A 107 4.17 -1.39 3.11
CA VAL A 107 4.38 0.04 3.34
C VAL A 107 3.25 0.84 2.69
N ILE A 108 2.43 1.53 3.49
CA ILE A 108 1.30 2.32 3.00
C ILE A 108 1.54 3.81 3.27
N GLY A 109 2.07 4.51 2.27
CA GLY A 109 2.28 5.94 2.34
C GLY A 109 3.34 6.41 3.36
N ALA A 110 4.22 5.51 3.83
CA ALA A 110 5.43 5.84 4.55
C ALA A 110 6.59 6.06 3.56
N ASN A 111 7.62 6.81 3.96
CA ASN A 111 8.83 7.02 3.16
C ASN A 111 10.07 7.12 4.04
N ASP A 112 10.35 8.27 4.64
CA ASP A 112 11.61 8.51 5.37
C ASP A 112 11.79 7.55 6.55
N VAL A 113 10.71 7.20 7.23
CA VAL A 113 10.68 6.29 8.38
C VAL A 113 11.00 4.81 8.07
N VAL A 114 11.15 4.47 6.80
CA VAL A 114 11.57 3.13 6.31
C VAL A 114 12.79 3.21 5.40
N ASN A 115 13.48 4.36 5.36
CA ASN A 115 14.60 4.57 4.44
C ASN A 115 15.93 4.11 5.06
N PRO A 116 16.57 3.07 4.54
CA PRO A 116 17.83 2.54 5.08
C PRO A 116 18.99 3.56 5.11
N ALA A 117 18.94 4.61 4.28
CA ALA A 117 19.94 5.69 4.29
C ALA A 117 20.11 6.33 5.67
N ALA A 118 19.07 6.33 6.51
CA ALA A 118 19.14 6.81 7.88
C ALA A 118 20.20 6.08 8.74
N ARG A 119 20.52 4.84 8.41
CA ARG A 119 21.48 4.03 9.17
C ARG A 119 22.92 4.23 8.73
N HIS A 120 23.18 4.45 7.45
CA HIS A 120 24.54 4.38 6.93
C HIS A 120 25.02 5.61 6.14
N ASP A 121 24.11 6.41 5.57
CA ASP A 121 24.51 7.60 4.79
C ASP A 121 24.66 8.83 5.70
N LYS A 122 25.90 9.10 6.12
CA LYS A 122 26.26 10.25 6.98
C LYS A 122 25.96 11.62 6.34
N THR A 123 25.72 11.65 5.02
CA THR A 123 25.39 12.89 4.31
C THR A 123 23.90 13.12 4.21
N SER A 124 23.10 12.11 4.54
CA SER A 124 21.65 12.18 4.49
C SER A 124 21.07 13.06 5.60
N PRO A 125 20.08 13.91 5.30
CA PRO A 125 19.40 14.73 6.32
C PRO A 125 18.65 13.90 7.38
N ILE A 126 18.42 12.61 7.13
CA ILE A 126 17.78 11.68 8.07
C ILE A 126 18.80 10.79 8.80
N TYR A 127 20.10 11.01 8.62
CA TYR A 127 21.12 10.20 9.27
C TYR A 127 20.95 10.16 10.79
N GLY A 128 20.96 8.96 11.36
CA GLY A 128 20.78 8.73 12.79
C GLY A 128 19.32 8.72 13.26
N MET A 129 18.35 8.97 12.38
CA MET A 129 16.94 8.79 12.71
C MET A 129 16.64 7.30 12.84
N PRO A 130 16.01 6.84 13.94
CA PRO A 130 15.51 5.48 14.03
C PRO A 130 14.48 5.23 12.91
N ILE A 131 14.46 4.01 12.36
CA ILE A 131 13.54 3.62 11.29
C ILE A 131 12.96 2.23 11.54
N ILE A 132 11.84 1.95 10.91
CA ILE A 132 11.31 0.57 10.82
C ILE A 132 12.14 -0.19 9.79
N ASP A 133 12.67 -1.34 10.19
CA ASP A 133 13.58 -2.17 9.40
C ASP A 133 12.86 -2.97 8.30
N ALA A 134 12.02 -2.31 7.49
CA ALA A 134 11.25 -2.95 6.41
C ALA A 134 12.12 -3.73 5.42
N ASP A 135 13.35 -3.28 5.23
CA ASP A 135 14.35 -3.93 4.37
C ASP A 135 14.81 -5.32 4.90
N LYS A 136 14.49 -5.69 6.14
CA LYS A 136 14.77 -7.02 6.68
C LYS A 136 13.68 -8.03 6.38
N ALA A 137 12.45 -7.61 6.04
CA ALA A 137 11.39 -8.53 5.64
C ALA A 137 11.76 -9.33 4.37
N ARG A 138 11.11 -10.47 4.16
CA ARG A 138 11.34 -11.32 2.99
C ARG A 138 10.89 -10.63 1.69
N THR A 139 9.71 -10.03 1.70
CA THR A 139 9.14 -9.27 0.59
C THR A 139 8.63 -7.93 1.11
N VAL A 140 8.81 -6.88 0.32
CA VAL A 140 8.30 -5.54 0.65
C VAL A 140 7.36 -5.10 -0.46
N PHE A 141 6.12 -4.77 -0.12
CA PHE A 141 5.22 -4.03 -1.00
C PHE A 141 5.14 -2.58 -0.56
N ALA A 142 5.29 -1.66 -1.49
CA ALA A 142 5.20 -0.23 -1.20
C ALA A 142 4.13 0.44 -2.05
N ILE A 143 3.04 0.85 -1.42
CA ILE A 143 1.96 1.60 -2.05
C ILE A 143 2.30 3.09 -2.03
N LYS A 144 2.49 3.67 -3.22
CA LYS A 144 2.77 5.10 -3.40
C LYS A 144 2.02 5.66 -4.61
N ARG A 145 1.56 6.91 -4.52
CA ARG A 145 0.93 7.60 -5.67
C ARG A 145 1.91 7.95 -6.78
N SER A 146 3.17 8.17 -6.42
CA SER A 146 4.19 8.60 -7.38
C SER A 146 5.59 8.23 -6.89
N LYS A 147 6.58 8.43 -7.76
CA LYS A 147 8.01 8.26 -7.46
C LYS A 147 8.61 9.41 -6.64
N ASN A 148 7.82 10.42 -6.28
CA ASN A 148 8.32 11.59 -5.56
C ASN A 148 8.90 11.19 -4.19
N PRO A 149 9.98 11.87 -3.75
CA PRO A 149 10.58 11.64 -2.45
C PRO A 149 9.62 12.00 -1.31
N GLY A 150 9.96 11.59 -0.09
CA GLY A 150 9.25 11.96 1.13
C GLY A 150 9.52 13.39 1.59
N PHE A 151 9.19 13.66 2.84
CA PHE A 151 9.35 15.00 3.44
C PHE A 151 10.82 15.46 3.44
N ALA A 152 11.77 14.56 3.65
CA ALA A 152 13.20 14.87 3.63
C ALA A 152 13.74 15.21 2.23
N GLY A 153 12.96 15.03 1.17
CA GLY A 153 13.34 15.34 -0.21
C GLY A 153 14.42 14.43 -0.79
N ILE A 154 14.68 13.30 -0.15
CA ILE A 154 15.70 12.33 -0.57
C ILE A 154 15.07 11.08 -1.17
N ASP A 155 15.86 10.40 -1.98
CA ASP A 155 15.49 9.11 -2.54
C ASP A 155 15.48 8.02 -1.45
N ASN A 156 14.62 7.01 -1.60
CA ASN A 156 14.54 5.93 -0.64
C ASN A 156 15.11 4.64 -1.23
N GLU A 157 16.22 4.20 -0.65
CA GLU A 157 16.95 3.02 -1.10
C GLU A 157 16.12 1.73 -0.98
N LEU A 158 15.20 1.65 -0.02
CA LEU A 158 14.28 0.52 0.15
C LEU A 158 13.57 0.16 -1.15
N TYR A 159 13.16 1.17 -1.93
CA TYR A 159 12.32 0.98 -3.12
C TYR A 159 13.06 0.38 -4.31
N TYR A 160 14.39 0.33 -4.26
CA TYR A 160 15.24 -0.25 -5.31
C TYR A 160 15.75 -1.65 -4.98
N LEU A 161 15.46 -2.17 -3.79
CA LEU A 161 15.87 -3.51 -3.41
C LEU A 161 15.15 -4.56 -4.28
N ASP A 162 15.84 -5.66 -4.57
CA ASP A 162 15.28 -6.74 -5.40
C ASP A 162 13.99 -7.35 -4.85
N LYS A 163 13.82 -7.32 -3.55
CA LYS A 163 12.64 -7.81 -2.82
C LYS A 163 11.53 -6.78 -2.64
N THR A 164 11.73 -5.55 -3.12
CA THR A 164 10.73 -4.48 -3.02
C THR A 164 9.97 -4.35 -4.32
N LEU A 165 8.67 -4.43 -4.22
CA LEU A 165 7.73 -4.36 -5.32
C LEU A 165 6.80 -3.16 -5.11
N MET A 166 6.84 -2.23 -6.07
CA MET A 166 6.08 -0.99 -6.00
C MET A 166 4.66 -1.20 -6.53
N LEU A 167 3.69 -0.69 -5.80
CA LEU A 167 2.29 -0.62 -6.19
C LEU A 167 1.93 0.87 -6.37
N PHE A 168 2.02 1.36 -7.62
CA PHE A 168 1.77 2.78 -7.91
C PHE A 168 0.28 3.05 -8.06
N GLY A 169 -0.27 3.83 -7.13
CA GLY A 169 -1.66 4.25 -7.16
C GLY A 169 -2.12 4.88 -5.85
N ASP A 170 -3.41 5.13 -5.75
CA ASP A 170 -4.04 5.62 -4.54
C ASP A 170 -4.11 4.52 -3.48
N ALA A 171 -3.68 4.83 -2.25
CA ALA A 171 -3.58 3.83 -1.19
C ALA A 171 -4.96 3.22 -0.84
N LYS A 172 -6.03 4.03 -0.81
CA LYS A 172 -7.38 3.55 -0.52
C LYS A 172 -7.88 2.60 -1.60
N GLY A 173 -7.72 2.99 -2.88
CA GLY A 173 -8.14 2.18 -4.03
C GLY A 173 -7.37 0.88 -4.13
N PHE A 174 -6.03 0.92 -3.99
CA PHE A 174 -5.19 -0.29 -4.03
C PHE A 174 -5.49 -1.25 -2.89
N THR A 175 -5.60 -0.74 -1.66
CA THR A 175 -5.93 -1.60 -0.51
C THR A 175 -7.30 -2.24 -0.67
N ALA A 176 -8.31 -1.50 -1.16
CA ALA A 176 -9.63 -2.05 -1.44
C ALA A 176 -9.59 -3.18 -2.49
N GLN A 177 -8.80 -3.01 -3.55
CA GLN A 177 -8.65 -4.04 -4.58
C GLN A 177 -7.91 -5.28 -4.06
N ILE A 178 -6.91 -5.12 -3.20
CA ILE A 178 -6.24 -6.25 -2.54
C ILE A 178 -7.24 -7.00 -1.65
N VAL A 179 -8.06 -6.28 -0.87
CA VAL A 179 -9.14 -6.86 -0.05
C VAL A 179 -10.07 -7.70 -0.91
N LYS A 180 -10.52 -7.16 -2.04
CA LYS A 180 -11.39 -7.86 -2.99
C LYS A 180 -10.77 -9.16 -3.51
N GLN A 181 -9.50 -9.12 -3.90
CA GLN A 181 -8.78 -10.30 -4.36
C GLN A 181 -8.69 -11.37 -3.26
N ILE A 182 -8.40 -10.96 -2.04
CA ILE A 182 -8.27 -11.86 -0.90
C ILE A 182 -9.64 -12.39 -0.45
N SER A 183 -10.70 -11.57 -0.39
CA SER A 183 -12.03 -12.01 0.05
C SER A 183 -12.72 -12.97 -0.93
N GLY A 184 -12.38 -12.87 -2.22
CA GLY A 184 -13.09 -13.55 -3.30
C GLY A 184 -14.50 -12.98 -3.53
N GLU A 185 -14.85 -11.87 -2.87
CA GLU A 185 -16.12 -11.19 -3.09
C GLU A 185 -16.07 -10.40 -4.39
N GLU A 186 -16.97 -10.69 -5.30
CA GLU A 186 -17.17 -9.90 -6.52
C GLU A 186 -18.07 -8.70 -6.18
N ASP A 187 -17.46 -7.61 -5.71
CA ASP A 187 -18.15 -6.32 -5.67
C ASP A 187 -18.34 -5.78 -7.10
N PHE A 188 -19.37 -4.94 -7.28
CA PHE A 188 -19.66 -4.29 -8.56
C PHE A 188 -18.43 -3.58 -9.12
N SER A 189 -18.08 -3.90 -10.37
CA SER A 189 -17.00 -3.21 -11.09
C SER A 189 -17.51 -1.86 -11.56
N GLU A 190 -16.88 -0.77 -11.13
CA GLU A 190 -17.09 0.55 -11.77
C GLU A 190 -16.23 0.63 -13.03
N LEU A 191 -16.89 0.78 -14.17
CA LEU A 191 -16.27 1.02 -15.45
C LEU A 191 -16.36 2.53 -15.77
N PHE A 192 -15.21 3.19 -15.81
CA PHE A 192 -15.12 4.58 -16.24
C PHE A 192 -14.80 4.63 -17.73
N PHE A 193 -15.70 5.26 -18.48
CA PHE A 193 -15.50 5.53 -19.90
C PHE A 193 -15.20 7.02 -20.07
N GLU A 194 -13.97 7.37 -20.41
CA GLU A 194 -13.59 8.74 -20.79
C GLU A 194 -13.41 8.81 -22.30
N ASP A 195 -14.13 9.72 -22.96
CA ASP A 195 -14.03 10.03 -24.39
C ASP A 195 -14.18 8.82 -25.34
N VAL A 196 -14.89 7.77 -24.94
CA VAL A 196 -15.14 6.59 -25.77
C VAL A 196 -16.12 6.94 -26.88
N ARG A 197 -15.65 6.91 -28.15
CA ARG A 197 -16.50 7.09 -29.32
C ARG A 197 -17.07 5.74 -29.75
N VAL A 198 -18.39 5.57 -29.63
CA VAL A 198 -19.11 4.39 -30.12
C VAL A 198 -19.85 4.73 -31.40
N PRO A 199 -19.70 3.93 -32.48
CA PRO A 199 -20.50 4.12 -33.70
C PRO A 199 -21.99 4.03 -33.39
N ARG A 200 -22.80 4.93 -33.98
CA ARG A 200 -24.25 4.98 -33.73
C ARG A 200 -24.95 3.64 -34.05
N ALA A 201 -24.40 2.88 -34.97
CA ALA A 201 -24.91 1.54 -35.34
C ALA A 201 -24.78 0.50 -34.20
N ASN A 202 -23.95 0.77 -33.19
CA ASN A 202 -23.74 -0.12 -32.04
C ASN A 202 -24.62 0.26 -30.84
N VAL A 203 -25.49 1.28 -30.98
CA VAL A 203 -26.45 1.65 -29.93
C VAL A 203 -27.61 0.65 -29.94
N ILE A 204 -27.84 -0.02 -28.82
CA ILE A 204 -28.96 -0.93 -28.63
C ILE A 204 -30.10 -0.16 -27.96
N GLY A 205 -31.25 -0.13 -28.59
CA GLY A 205 -32.44 0.57 -28.10
C GLY A 205 -32.42 2.10 -28.31
N GLU A 206 -33.27 2.81 -27.59
CA GLU A 206 -33.38 4.26 -27.69
C GLU A 206 -32.29 4.97 -26.88
N ILE A 207 -31.84 6.15 -27.38
CA ILE A 207 -30.90 6.99 -26.66
C ILE A 207 -31.54 7.43 -25.34
N HIS A 208 -30.84 7.26 -24.24
CA HIS A 208 -31.28 7.45 -22.84
C HIS A 208 -32.18 6.32 -22.28
N GLY A 209 -32.44 5.25 -23.02
CA GLY A 209 -33.21 4.05 -22.57
C GLY A 209 -32.36 2.92 -21.97
N GLY A 210 -31.08 3.17 -21.66
CA GLY A 210 -30.13 2.14 -21.22
C GLY A 210 -30.53 1.38 -19.95
N TRP A 211 -31.25 2.06 -19.03
CA TRP A 211 -31.70 1.43 -17.79
C TRP A 211 -32.72 0.31 -18.04
N ASP A 212 -33.68 0.54 -18.92
CA ASP A 212 -34.70 -0.45 -19.28
C ASP A 212 -34.09 -1.69 -19.97
N ILE A 213 -33.04 -1.47 -20.78
CA ILE A 213 -32.31 -2.54 -21.44
C ILE A 213 -31.50 -3.35 -20.42
N ALA A 214 -30.81 -2.67 -19.49
CA ALA A 214 -30.04 -3.34 -18.43
C ALA A 214 -30.95 -4.21 -17.55
N ILE A 215 -32.08 -3.70 -17.09
CA ILE A 215 -33.07 -4.45 -16.30
C ILE A 215 -33.60 -5.65 -17.08
N THR A 216 -33.94 -5.48 -18.36
CA THR A 216 -34.45 -6.58 -19.18
C THR A 216 -33.41 -7.69 -19.35
N THR A 217 -32.13 -7.32 -19.49
CA THR A 217 -31.01 -8.29 -19.63
C THR A 217 -30.74 -9.04 -18.32
N LEU A 218 -30.92 -8.39 -17.17
CA LEU A 218 -30.71 -9.01 -15.85
C LEU A 218 -31.87 -9.91 -15.40
N MET A 219 -33.05 -9.79 -16.02
CA MET A 219 -34.23 -10.59 -15.67
C MET A 219 -34.36 -11.85 -16.54
N HIS A 220 -33.45 -12.09 -17.48
CA HIS A 220 -33.35 -13.26 -18.33
C HIS A 220 -32.03 -14.02 -18.12
#